data_6085d5bcd2b75b588b1e8dc0ba3f4976
#
_entry.id   6085d5bcd2b75b588b1e8dc0ba3f4976
#
_cell.length_a   1.000
_cell.length_b   1.000
_cell.length_c   1.000
_cell.angle_alpha   90.00
_cell.angle_beta   90.00
_cell.angle_gamma   90.00
#
_symmetry.space_group_name_H-M   'P 1'
#
loop_
_entity.id
_entity.type
_entity.pdbx_description
1 polymer ?
#
loop_
_entity_poly.entity_id
_entity_poly.type
_entity_poly.pdbx_seq_one_letter_code
_entity_poly.pdbx_strand_id
1 'polypeptide(L)'
;MAGLSQNRGISLATAQLPQKLFDKYKNFIDSTTQGHDIPVGILEACNSRIRQIHGIEVANNSINVDLSITENFLKTATLAVAEKIVFSVHDIEDCDLDPLKKAFGEAGCVQLITALAFFDVECRLELASGVF
;
A
#
# COMPACT_ATOMS: atom_id res chain seq x y z
N MET A 1 -4.93 1.65 22.67
CA MET A 1 -3.52 1.91 22.67
C MET A 1 -3.15 2.91 21.59
N ALA A 2 -2.90 4.11 22.04
CA ALA A 2 -2.67 5.22 21.11
C ALA A 2 -1.42 5.02 20.23
N GLY A 3 -0.39 4.32 20.72
CA GLY A 3 0.84 4.13 19.99
C GLY A 3 0.72 3.29 18.73
N LEU A 4 -0.21 2.35 18.69
CA LEU A 4 -0.40 1.48 17.53
C LEU A 4 -1.12 2.19 16.39
N SER A 5 -2.06 3.06 16.73
CA SER A 5 -2.82 3.80 15.72
C SER A 5 -1.98 4.86 15.02
N GLN A 6 -0.85 5.25 15.59
CA GLN A 6 0.04 6.25 15.01
C GLN A 6 1.09 5.66 14.08
N ASN A 7 1.26 4.36 14.09
CA ASN A 7 2.23 3.67 13.25
C ASN A 7 1.56 3.29 11.94
N ARG A 8 1.80 4.09 10.92
CA ARG A 8 1.27 3.83 9.59
C ARG A 8 1.73 2.46 9.10
N GLY A 9 0.81 1.70 8.52
CA GLY A 9 1.12 0.41 7.93
C GLY A 9 1.35 -0.70 8.94
N ILE A 10 1.07 -0.47 10.23
CA ILE A 10 1.18 -1.51 11.24
C ILE A 10 -0.19 -1.78 11.82
N SER A 11 -0.70 -2.98 11.57
CA SER A 11 -1.96 -3.43 12.12
C SER A 11 -1.77 -4.00 13.52
N LEU A 12 -2.87 -4.17 14.25
CA LEU A 12 -2.82 -4.85 15.55
C LEU A 12 -2.32 -6.28 15.40
N ALA A 13 -2.64 -6.95 14.31
CA ALA A 13 -2.18 -8.31 14.06
C ALA A 13 -0.66 -8.38 13.97
N THR A 14 -0.02 -7.46 13.24
CA THR A 14 1.44 -7.43 13.13
C THR A 14 2.09 -7.00 14.44
N ALA A 15 1.42 -6.15 15.23
CA ALA A 15 1.93 -5.73 16.53
C ALA A 15 1.98 -6.87 17.56
N GLN A 16 1.24 -7.95 17.32
CA GLN A 16 1.26 -9.13 18.19
C GLN A 16 2.36 -10.14 17.84
N LEU A 17 3.12 -9.87 16.77
CA LEU A 17 4.24 -10.72 16.40
C LEU A 17 5.36 -10.67 17.45
N PRO A 18 6.19 -11.73 17.55
CA PRO A 18 7.41 -11.65 18.36
C PRO A 18 8.23 -10.43 17.95
N GLN A 19 8.83 -9.78 18.95
CA GLN A 19 9.51 -8.49 18.75
C GLN A 19 10.52 -8.50 17.60
N LYS A 20 11.31 -9.56 17.50
CA LYS A 20 12.31 -9.66 16.44
C LYS A 20 11.69 -9.71 15.06
N LEU A 21 10.59 -10.45 14.91
CA LEU A 21 9.86 -10.56 13.65
C LEU A 21 9.15 -9.23 13.32
N PHE A 22 8.58 -8.59 14.33
CA PHE A 22 7.94 -7.29 14.18
C PHE A 22 8.94 -6.24 13.68
N ASP A 23 10.15 -6.22 14.25
CA ASP A 23 11.19 -5.28 13.82
C ASP A 23 11.58 -5.50 12.36
N LYS A 24 11.71 -6.75 11.94
CA LYS A 24 12.02 -7.08 10.55
C LYS A 24 10.90 -6.65 9.61
N TYR A 25 9.66 -6.88 10.00
CA TYR A 25 8.49 -6.48 9.23
C TYR A 25 8.44 -4.96 9.08
N LYS A 26 8.62 -4.25 10.19
CA LYS A 26 8.61 -2.80 10.18
C LYS A 26 9.71 -2.23 9.29
N ASN A 27 10.93 -2.76 9.40
CA ASN A 27 12.04 -2.33 8.55
C ASN A 27 11.76 -2.57 7.09
N PHE A 28 11.14 -3.69 6.76
CA PHE A 28 10.76 -4.00 5.39
C PHE A 28 9.73 -2.99 4.87
N ILE A 29 8.67 -2.74 5.62
CA ILE A 29 7.63 -1.77 5.24
C ILE A 29 8.26 -0.39 5.04
N ASP A 30 9.10 0.04 5.97
CA ASP A 30 9.76 1.34 5.85
C ASP A 30 10.60 1.42 4.57
N SER A 31 11.30 0.34 4.23
CA SER A 31 12.13 0.31 3.03
C SER A 31 11.31 0.33 1.74
N THR A 32 10.08 -0.19 1.76
CA THR A 32 9.21 -0.19 0.57
C THR A 32 8.49 1.14 0.37
N THR A 33 8.34 1.94 1.42
CA THR A 33 7.61 3.21 1.37
C THR A 33 8.51 4.43 1.36
N GLN A 34 9.80 4.26 1.58
CA GLN A 34 10.77 5.35 1.64
C GLN A 34 11.87 5.17 0.61
N GLY A 35 12.49 6.26 0.21
CA GLY A 35 13.66 6.23 -0.64
C GLY A 35 13.40 6.23 -2.12
N HIS A 36 12.15 6.35 -2.57
CA HIS A 36 11.79 6.50 -3.97
C HIS A 36 10.91 7.71 -4.18
N ASP A 37 10.94 8.24 -5.40
CA ASP A 37 10.17 9.41 -5.77
C ASP A 37 8.68 9.09 -6.01
N ILE A 38 8.15 8.11 -5.30
CA ILE A 38 6.74 7.77 -5.37
C ILE A 38 5.97 8.73 -4.47
N PRO A 39 5.03 9.51 -5.02
CA PRO A 39 4.25 10.44 -4.21
C PRO A 39 3.50 9.72 -3.08
N VAL A 40 3.63 10.23 -1.87
CA VAL A 40 2.95 9.68 -0.69
C VAL A 40 1.44 9.62 -0.90
N GLY A 41 0.88 10.62 -1.58
CA GLY A 41 -0.56 10.66 -1.87
C GLY A 41 -1.03 9.47 -2.70
N ILE A 42 -0.19 8.96 -3.62
CA ILE A 42 -0.52 7.77 -4.41
C ILE A 42 -0.53 6.53 -3.53
N LEU A 43 0.50 6.37 -2.68
CA LEU A 43 0.57 5.24 -1.76
C LEU A 43 -0.60 5.23 -0.78
N GLU A 44 -0.94 6.38 -0.22
CA GLU A 44 -2.06 6.49 0.72
C GLU A 44 -3.39 6.20 0.06
N ALA A 45 -3.59 6.67 -1.18
CA ALA A 45 -4.81 6.39 -1.92
C ALA A 45 -4.95 4.88 -2.19
N CYS A 46 -3.86 4.22 -2.55
CA CYS A 46 -3.88 2.78 -2.80
C CYS A 46 -4.11 1.99 -1.53
N ASN A 47 -3.48 2.36 -0.43
CA ASN A 47 -3.70 1.71 0.85
C ASN A 47 -5.16 1.85 1.28
N SER A 48 -5.72 3.05 1.16
CA SER A 48 -7.13 3.29 1.49
C SER A 48 -8.07 2.44 0.62
N ARG A 49 -7.77 2.34 -0.67
CA ARG A 49 -8.59 1.54 -1.58
C ARG A 49 -8.53 0.05 -1.24
N ILE A 50 -7.34 -0.47 -0.96
CA ILE A 50 -7.17 -1.87 -0.60
C ILE A 50 -7.91 -2.18 0.69
N ARG A 51 -7.80 -1.32 1.70
CA ARG A 51 -8.55 -1.48 2.95
C ARG A 51 -10.06 -1.44 2.71
N GLN A 52 -10.50 -0.55 1.85
CA GLN A 52 -11.92 -0.43 1.49
C GLN A 52 -12.44 -1.71 0.82
N ILE A 53 -11.65 -2.30 -0.08
CA ILE A 53 -12.01 -3.55 -0.75
C ILE A 53 -12.20 -4.67 0.27
N HIS A 54 -11.35 -4.72 1.29
CA HIS A 54 -11.45 -5.71 2.35
C HIS A 54 -12.51 -5.40 3.40
N GLY A 55 -13.22 -4.29 3.26
CA GLY A 55 -14.24 -3.90 4.22
C GLY A 55 -13.69 -3.35 5.52
N ILE A 56 -12.43 -2.94 5.53
CA ILE A 56 -11.80 -2.35 6.71
C ILE A 56 -12.06 -0.85 6.69
N GLU A 57 -12.51 -0.33 7.84
CA GLU A 57 -12.82 1.09 7.96
C GLU A 57 -11.57 1.94 7.75
N VAL A 58 -11.70 2.94 6.88
CA VAL A 58 -10.62 3.89 6.59
C VAL A 58 -10.93 5.19 7.31
N ALA A 59 -9.97 5.69 8.06
CA ALA A 59 -10.10 7.01 8.65
C ALA A 59 -10.23 8.04 7.52
N ASN A 60 -11.28 8.86 7.61
CA ASN A 60 -11.57 9.90 6.62
C ASN A 60 -10.60 11.07 6.72
N ASN A 61 -9.33 10.80 6.61
CA ASN A 61 -8.33 11.83 6.42
C ASN A 61 -8.14 12.00 4.92
N SER A 62 -9.13 12.58 4.28
CA SER A 62 -8.94 13.02 2.91
C SER A 62 -7.92 14.14 2.95
N ILE A 63 -6.69 13.79 2.73
CA ILE A 63 -5.69 14.78 2.39
C ILE A 63 -6.04 15.19 0.97
N ASN A 64 -6.73 16.31 0.86
CA ASN A 64 -6.91 16.97 -0.42
C ASN A 64 -5.55 17.50 -0.87
N VAL A 65 -4.74 16.60 -1.39
CA VAL A 65 -3.52 17.03 -2.07
C VAL A 65 -3.92 17.32 -3.50
N ASP A 66 -3.79 18.56 -3.90
CA ASP A 66 -3.93 18.95 -5.30
C ASP A 66 -2.82 18.28 -6.08
N LEU A 67 -3.12 17.14 -6.65
CA LEU A 67 -2.19 16.43 -7.52
C LEU A 67 -2.18 17.10 -8.88
N SER A 68 -1.01 17.19 -9.48
CA SER A 68 -0.88 17.60 -10.87
C SER A 68 -1.64 16.61 -11.78
N ILE A 69 -1.88 17.02 -13.03
CA ILE A 69 -2.54 16.13 -14.01
C ILE A 69 -1.77 14.83 -14.17
N THR A 70 -0.44 14.91 -14.20
CA THR A 70 0.43 13.73 -14.32
C THR A 70 0.31 12.83 -13.10
N GLU A 71 0.30 13.41 -11.90
CA GLU A 71 0.16 12.61 -10.68
C GLU A 71 -1.21 11.97 -10.57
N ASN A 72 -2.27 12.65 -11.01
CA ASN A 72 -3.61 12.06 -11.05
C ASN A 72 -3.67 10.88 -12.02
N PHE A 73 -3.02 10.99 -13.17
CA PHE A 73 -2.92 9.90 -14.13
C PHE A 73 -2.21 8.70 -13.51
N LEU A 74 -1.07 8.94 -12.86
CA LEU A 74 -0.31 7.89 -12.19
C LEU A 74 -1.08 7.27 -11.03
N LYS A 75 -1.81 8.08 -10.27
CA LYS A 75 -2.67 7.59 -9.21
C LYS A 75 -3.73 6.64 -9.76
N THR A 76 -4.40 7.02 -10.84
CA THR A 76 -5.43 6.17 -11.47
C THR A 76 -4.83 4.86 -11.96
N ALA A 77 -3.67 4.92 -12.63
CA ALA A 77 -2.97 3.73 -13.11
C ALA A 77 -2.56 2.81 -11.96
N THR A 78 -2.07 3.39 -10.88
CA THR A 78 -1.63 2.62 -9.71
C THR A 78 -2.82 2.00 -8.99
N LEU A 79 -3.94 2.71 -8.87
CA LEU A 79 -5.15 2.16 -8.27
C LEU A 79 -5.66 0.96 -9.06
N ALA A 80 -5.58 0.99 -10.38
CA ALA A 80 -5.99 -0.13 -11.23
C ALA A 80 -5.12 -1.36 -10.95
N VAL A 81 -3.81 -1.18 -10.80
CA VAL A 81 -2.89 -2.26 -10.44
C VAL A 81 -3.19 -2.78 -9.04
N ALA A 82 -3.46 -1.88 -8.09
CA ALA A 82 -3.80 -2.28 -6.72
C ALA A 82 -5.04 -3.17 -6.69
N GLU A 83 -6.07 -2.82 -7.45
CA GLU A 83 -7.28 -3.64 -7.54
C GLU A 83 -6.98 -5.03 -8.12
N LYS A 84 -6.14 -5.10 -9.14
CA LYS A 84 -5.74 -6.38 -9.73
C LYS A 84 -4.92 -7.22 -8.75
N ILE A 85 -4.06 -6.60 -7.94
CA ILE A 85 -3.31 -7.33 -6.91
C ILE A 85 -4.26 -8.02 -5.93
N VAL A 86 -5.32 -7.35 -5.55
CA VAL A 86 -6.28 -7.91 -4.58
C VAL A 86 -7.18 -8.96 -5.21
N PHE A 87 -7.71 -8.69 -6.39
CA PHE A 87 -8.75 -9.52 -7.00
C PHE A 87 -8.24 -10.57 -7.98
N SER A 88 -7.22 -10.25 -8.77
CA SER A 88 -6.72 -11.17 -9.78
C SER A 88 -5.31 -10.78 -10.21
N VAL A 89 -4.35 -11.14 -9.37
CA VAL A 89 -2.95 -10.75 -9.57
C VAL A 89 -2.39 -11.26 -10.91
N HIS A 90 -2.89 -12.38 -11.39
CA HIS A 90 -2.43 -12.96 -12.67
C HIS A 90 -2.97 -12.22 -13.91
N ASP A 91 -3.88 -11.28 -13.73
CA ASP A 91 -4.40 -10.46 -14.82
C ASP A 91 -3.59 -9.17 -15.03
N ILE A 92 -2.54 -8.96 -14.25
CA ILE A 92 -1.68 -7.80 -14.44
C ILE A 92 -0.86 -8.01 -15.72
N GLU A 93 -0.97 -7.07 -16.64
CA GLU A 93 -0.30 -7.12 -17.93
C GLU A 93 0.79 -6.05 -18.00
N ASP A 94 1.68 -6.19 -18.99
CA ASP A 94 2.74 -5.21 -19.20
C ASP A 94 2.19 -3.80 -19.42
N CYS A 95 1.07 -3.68 -20.12
CA CYS A 95 0.46 -2.37 -20.37
C CYS A 95 -0.04 -1.70 -19.08
N ASP A 96 -0.36 -2.45 -18.06
CA ASP A 96 -0.74 -1.88 -16.75
C ASP A 96 0.47 -1.25 -16.06
N LEU A 97 1.63 -1.82 -16.26
CA LEU A 97 2.86 -1.41 -15.58
C LEU A 97 3.67 -0.38 -16.36
N ASP A 98 3.49 -0.29 -17.68
CA ASP A 98 4.28 0.60 -18.51
C ASP A 98 4.28 2.06 -18.05
N PRO A 99 3.13 2.68 -17.70
CA PRO A 99 3.14 4.04 -17.19
C PRO A 99 3.93 4.19 -15.89
N LEU A 100 3.88 3.18 -15.03
CA LEU A 100 4.58 3.20 -13.75
C LEU A 100 6.08 3.03 -13.93
N LYS A 101 6.48 2.17 -14.87
CA LYS A 101 7.89 2.00 -15.21
C LYS A 101 8.49 3.27 -15.80
N LYS A 102 7.72 3.98 -16.64
CA LYS A 102 8.17 5.26 -17.19
C LYS A 102 8.35 6.32 -16.13
N ALA A 103 7.44 6.36 -15.16
CA ALA A 103 7.46 7.39 -14.13
C ALA A 103 8.50 7.12 -13.05
N PHE A 104 8.64 5.87 -12.62
CA PHE A 104 9.42 5.51 -11.43
C PHE A 104 10.62 4.62 -11.74
N GLY A 105 10.81 4.21 -12.98
CA GLY A 105 11.83 3.25 -13.36
C GLY A 105 11.44 1.83 -12.95
N GLU A 106 12.22 0.84 -13.40
CA GLU A 106 11.92 -0.55 -13.06
C GLU A 106 12.03 -0.82 -11.57
N ALA A 107 13.07 -0.32 -10.92
CA ALA A 107 13.27 -0.50 -9.48
C ALA A 107 12.14 0.16 -8.68
N GLY A 108 11.74 1.37 -9.06
CA GLY A 108 10.64 2.07 -8.41
C GLY A 108 9.31 1.35 -8.61
N CYS A 109 9.09 0.79 -9.80
CA CYS A 109 7.89 0.02 -10.09
C CYS A 109 7.81 -1.25 -9.23
N VAL A 110 8.91 -1.99 -9.12
CA VAL A 110 8.98 -3.18 -8.26
C VAL A 110 8.69 -2.81 -6.81
N GLN A 111 9.25 -1.71 -6.35
CA GLN A 111 9.03 -1.25 -4.99
C GLN A 111 7.58 -0.85 -4.74
N LEU A 112 6.97 -0.17 -5.70
CA LEU A 112 5.56 0.19 -5.62
C LEU A 112 4.68 -1.06 -5.53
N ILE A 113 4.89 -2.02 -6.42
CA ILE A 113 4.11 -3.27 -6.42
C ILE A 113 4.30 -4.01 -5.10
N THR A 114 5.52 -4.04 -4.57
CA THR A 114 5.81 -4.67 -3.29
C THR A 114 5.03 -3.99 -2.16
N ALA A 115 5.01 -2.67 -2.14
CA ALA A 115 4.23 -1.93 -1.14
C ALA A 115 2.75 -2.25 -1.23
N LEU A 116 2.19 -2.28 -2.44
CA LEU A 116 0.78 -2.61 -2.64
C LEU A 116 0.45 -4.02 -2.17
N ALA A 117 1.32 -4.98 -2.46
CA ALA A 117 1.15 -6.36 -2.01
C ALA A 117 1.17 -6.44 -0.48
N PHE A 118 2.02 -5.65 0.18
CA PHE A 118 2.07 -5.62 1.63
C PHE A 118 0.85 -4.96 2.25
N PHE A 119 0.28 -3.95 1.63
CA PHE A 119 -0.98 -3.39 2.10
C PHE A 119 -2.08 -4.46 2.09
N ASP A 120 -2.11 -5.29 1.05
CA ASP A 120 -3.07 -6.40 0.96
C ASP A 120 -2.82 -7.45 2.05
N VAL A 121 -1.57 -7.85 2.23
CA VAL A 121 -1.18 -8.83 3.26
C VAL A 121 -1.58 -8.33 4.65
N GLU A 122 -1.32 -7.06 4.94
CA GLU A 122 -1.66 -6.47 6.23
C GLU A 122 -3.16 -6.53 6.50
N CYS A 123 -3.98 -6.24 5.49
CA CYS A 123 -5.43 -6.33 5.62
C CYS A 123 -5.87 -7.77 5.89
N ARG A 124 -5.29 -8.72 5.18
CA ARG A 124 -5.62 -10.14 5.37
C ARG A 124 -5.22 -10.63 6.75
N LEU A 125 -4.08 -10.16 7.27
CA LEU A 125 -3.67 -10.50 8.63
C LEU A 125 -4.63 -9.94 9.67
N GLU A 126 -5.10 -8.71 9.50
CA GLU A 126 -6.12 -8.15 10.39
C GLU A 126 -7.37 -8.99 10.42
N LEU A 127 -7.88 -9.33 9.23
CA LEU A 127 -9.12 -10.09 9.12
C LEU A 127 -8.97 -11.51 9.62
N ALA A 128 -7.84 -12.17 9.33
CA ALA A 128 -7.58 -13.53 9.72
C ALA A 128 -7.41 -13.69 11.22
N SER A 129 -6.87 -12.69 11.89
CA SER A 129 -6.66 -12.75 13.34
C SER A 129 -7.96 -12.71 14.13
N GLY A 130 -9.03 -12.18 13.56
CA GLY A 130 -10.34 -12.12 14.19
C GLY A 130 -10.40 -11.31 15.47
N VAL A 131 -9.40 -10.48 15.73
CA VAL A 131 -9.24 -9.76 17.00
C VAL A 131 -9.78 -8.34 16.89
N PHE A 132 -10.08 -7.91 15.73
CA PHE A 132 -10.34 -6.50 15.47
C PHE A 132 -11.77 -6.24 15.13
#